data_d0141dd600fc5e4da542d8e0946b3921
#
_entry.id   d0141dd600fc5e4da542d8e0946b3921
#
_cell.length_a   1.000
_cell.length_b   1.000
_cell.length_c   1.000
_cell.angle_alpha   90.00
_cell.angle_beta   90.00
_cell.angle_gamma   90.00
#
_symmetry.space_group_name_H-M   'P 1'
#
loop_
_entity.id
_entity.type
_entity.pdbx_description
1 polymer ?
#
loop_
_entity_poly.entity_id
_entity_poly.type
_entity_poly.pdbx_seq_one_letter_code
_entity_poly.pdbx_strand_id
1 'polypeptide(L)'
;MFKKGNRANTLHGILLIALFSFAAFYIAEIPFVKSLSFSPLIVGIILGMLYANSLRNKLPETWVPGIKFCTKQVLRAGIVLYGFRLTLTQEAAVGLPAVVIDTIIVAGTIFLGIWLGKLMKMDKDTSLMTATGSAICGAAAVLGAEPVVKCEGHKTAIAVSTVVIFGTISMFLYPIMYRAGMLDALGDTGVAIYTGSTLHEVAHVAGAGNAMDPTDSLGIAGTATITKMIRVMMLAPVLVIMSFALAGRKKANPEGKAEKSKITIPWFAFGFIGIICLNSLLQYLTGAETVKDIPLNGAIEYIDTFMLTMAMTALGTDTSLEKFKQAGAKPFLLAGLLYIWLVGGGYLLTQYITPMFG
;
A
#
# COMPACT_ATOMS: atom_id res chain seq x y z
N MET A 1 -0.29 25.88 9.52
CA MET A 1 -0.86 24.80 10.31
C MET A 1 -0.76 25.09 11.82
N PHE A 2 0.39 25.31 12.37
CA PHE A 2 0.60 25.59 13.81
C PHE A 2 0.73 27.09 14.14
N LYS A 3 -0.18 27.94 13.63
CA LYS A 3 -0.27 29.34 14.11
C LYS A 3 -0.75 29.36 15.57
N LYS A 4 -0.20 30.28 16.42
CA LYS A 4 -0.40 30.30 17.89
C LYS A 4 -1.86 30.16 18.37
N GLY A 5 -2.87 30.60 17.59
CA GLY A 5 -4.29 30.48 17.96
C GLY A 5 -4.98 29.17 17.56
N ASN A 6 -4.33 28.27 16.76
CA ASN A 6 -4.99 27.05 16.21
C ASN A 6 -4.30 25.74 16.65
N ARG A 7 -3.31 25.81 17.54
CA ARG A 7 -2.53 24.63 17.95
C ARG A 7 -3.36 23.62 18.72
N ALA A 8 -4.20 24.08 19.64
CA ALA A 8 -5.06 23.18 20.44
C ALA A 8 -6.05 22.44 19.54
N ASN A 9 -6.69 23.12 18.61
CA ASN A 9 -7.65 22.51 17.68
C ASN A 9 -7.01 21.52 16.72
N THR A 10 -5.80 21.81 16.24
CA THR A 10 -5.01 20.86 15.43
C THR A 10 -4.66 19.63 16.26
N LEU A 11 -4.28 19.80 17.51
CA LEU A 11 -3.96 18.69 18.42
C LEU A 11 -5.20 17.81 18.68
N HIS A 12 -6.38 18.41 18.90
CA HIS A 12 -7.62 17.65 19.08
C HIS A 12 -7.94 16.77 17.85
N GLY A 13 -7.72 17.29 16.62
CA GLY A 13 -7.87 16.48 15.41
C GLY A 13 -6.90 15.31 15.36
N ILE A 14 -5.63 15.50 15.73
CA ILE A 14 -4.62 14.44 15.79
C ILE A 14 -5.00 13.42 16.87
N LEU A 15 -5.41 13.85 18.05
CA LEU A 15 -5.82 12.97 19.16
C LEU A 15 -7.05 12.13 18.81
N LEU A 16 -8.03 12.72 18.11
CA LEU A 16 -9.19 11.98 17.62
C LEU A 16 -8.75 10.82 16.71
N ILE A 17 -7.90 11.11 15.75
CA ILE A 17 -7.37 10.10 14.81
C ILE A 17 -6.54 9.05 15.56
N ALA A 18 -5.70 9.45 16.51
CA ALA A 18 -4.93 8.52 17.34
C ALA A 18 -5.85 7.57 18.13
N LEU A 19 -6.93 8.09 18.73
CA LEU A 19 -7.91 7.29 19.47
C LEU A 19 -8.57 6.23 18.58
N PHE A 20 -9.02 6.63 17.37
CA PHE A 20 -9.58 5.66 16.42
C PHE A 20 -8.54 4.64 15.96
N SER A 21 -7.27 5.05 15.84
CA SER A 21 -6.20 4.14 15.44
C SER A 21 -5.87 3.14 16.55
N PHE A 22 -5.89 3.53 17.81
CA PHE A 22 -5.81 2.59 18.93
C PHE A 22 -6.96 1.59 18.92
N ALA A 23 -8.19 2.07 18.67
CA ALA A 23 -9.33 1.19 18.53
C ALA A 23 -9.17 0.22 17.36
N ALA A 24 -8.58 0.68 16.22
CA ALA A 24 -8.29 -0.17 15.07
C ALA A 24 -7.30 -1.29 15.40
N PHE A 25 -6.25 -1.01 16.18
CA PHE A 25 -5.31 -2.03 16.66
C PHE A 25 -6.01 -3.07 17.53
N TYR A 26 -6.83 -2.62 18.49
CA TYR A 26 -7.55 -3.52 19.37
C TYR A 26 -8.57 -4.40 18.60
N ILE A 27 -9.29 -3.81 17.65
CA ILE A 27 -10.26 -4.54 16.81
C ILE A 27 -9.54 -5.54 15.89
N ALA A 28 -8.38 -5.20 15.35
CA ALA A 28 -7.60 -6.10 14.49
C ALA A 28 -7.13 -7.37 15.23
N GLU A 29 -6.96 -7.32 16.56
CA GLU A 29 -6.60 -8.49 17.38
C GLU A 29 -7.80 -9.39 17.75
N ILE A 30 -9.04 -8.97 17.47
CA ILE A 30 -10.22 -9.81 17.71
C ILE A 30 -10.11 -11.07 16.83
N PRO A 31 -10.28 -12.30 17.38
CA PRO A 31 -10.06 -13.55 16.65
C PRO A 31 -10.77 -13.63 15.30
N PHE A 32 -12.00 -13.16 15.21
CA PHE A 32 -12.74 -13.11 13.96
C PHE A 32 -12.09 -12.15 12.92
N VAL A 33 -11.68 -10.95 13.32
CA VAL A 33 -11.04 -9.97 12.43
C VAL A 33 -9.65 -10.46 12.01
N LYS A 34 -8.92 -11.07 12.94
CA LYS A 34 -7.61 -11.68 12.71
C LYS A 34 -7.68 -12.84 11.73
N SER A 35 -8.74 -13.68 11.79
CA SER A 35 -8.94 -14.76 10.81
C SER A 35 -9.18 -14.27 9.39
N LEU A 36 -9.65 -13.04 9.21
CA LEU A 36 -9.77 -12.35 7.92
C LEU A 36 -8.46 -11.69 7.47
N SER A 37 -7.39 -11.78 8.27
CA SER A 37 -6.09 -11.10 8.06
C SER A 37 -6.22 -9.60 7.79
N PHE A 38 -7.22 -8.95 8.41
CA PHE A 38 -7.36 -7.51 8.34
C PHE A 38 -6.30 -6.84 9.20
N SER A 39 -5.43 -6.09 8.53
CA SER A 39 -4.44 -5.28 9.22
C SER A 39 -5.09 -4.11 9.97
N PRO A 40 -4.45 -3.55 11.01
CA PRO A 40 -4.91 -2.33 11.66
C PRO A 40 -5.17 -1.17 10.67
N LEU A 41 -4.44 -1.11 9.56
CA LEU A 41 -4.61 -0.11 8.52
C LEU A 41 -6.00 -0.19 7.87
N ILE A 42 -6.43 -1.43 7.54
CA ILE A 42 -7.74 -1.70 6.93
C ILE A 42 -8.85 -1.38 7.93
N VAL A 43 -8.71 -1.82 9.17
CA VAL A 43 -9.69 -1.51 10.23
C VAL A 43 -9.76 0.01 10.45
N GLY A 44 -8.62 0.70 10.44
CA GLY A 44 -8.55 2.14 10.60
C GLY A 44 -9.31 2.91 9.52
N ILE A 45 -9.13 2.57 8.23
CA ILE A 45 -9.88 3.26 7.17
C ILE A 45 -11.38 2.99 7.27
N ILE A 46 -11.80 1.76 7.62
CA ILE A 46 -13.21 1.42 7.82
C ILE A 46 -13.81 2.24 8.97
N LEU A 47 -13.14 2.32 10.12
CA LEU A 47 -13.59 3.14 11.24
C LEU A 47 -13.70 4.62 10.85
N GLY A 48 -12.71 5.14 10.11
CA GLY A 48 -12.75 6.49 9.58
C GLY A 48 -13.94 6.72 8.65
N MET A 49 -14.23 5.78 7.74
CA MET A 49 -15.39 5.85 6.84
C MET A 49 -16.72 5.77 7.60
N LEU A 50 -16.83 4.90 8.59
CA LEU A 50 -18.03 4.82 9.46
C LEU A 50 -18.25 6.14 10.19
N TYR A 51 -17.18 6.73 10.73
CA TYR A 51 -17.25 8.04 11.35
C TYR A 51 -17.66 9.14 10.36
N ALA A 52 -17.11 9.15 9.16
CA ALA A 52 -17.43 10.12 8.10
C ALA A 52 -18.92 10.09 7.72
N ASN A 53 -19.54 8.93 7.74
CA ASN A 53 -20.92 8.75 7.31
C ASN A 53 -21.96 8.80 8.47
N SER A 54 -21.51 8.79 9.73
CA SER A 54 -22.38 8.82 10.89
C SER A 54 -22.25 10.12 11.71
N LEU A 55 -21.04 10.55 12.01
CA LEU A 55 -20.76 11.60 12.97
C LEU A 55 -20.03 12.83 12.40
N ARG A 56 -19.72 12.85 11.10
CA ARG A 56 -18.94 13.92 10.45
C ARG A 56 -19.55 15.31 10.67
N ASN A 57 -20.88 15.42 10.62
CA ASN A 57 -21.59 16.66 10.81
C ASN A 57 -21.48 17.24 12.23
N LYS A 58 -21.02 16.41 13.21
CA LYS A 58 -20.78 16.82 14.58
C LYS A 58 -19.31 17.20 14.85
N LEU A 59 -18.42 17.00 13.87
CA LEU A 59 -17.00 17.32 14.00
C LEU A 59 -16.80 18.85 13.85
N PRO A 60 -16.14 19.49 14.82
CA PRO A 60 -15.74 20.90 14.66
C PRO A 60 -14.79 21.07 13.46
N GLU A 61 -15.12 21.98 12.55
CA GLU A 61 -14.28 22.30 11.38
C GLU A 61 -12.86 22.72 11.78
N THR A 62 -12.69 23.22 12.99
CA THR A 62 -11.40 23.60 13.57
C THR A 62 -10.45 22.43 13.78
N TRP A 63 -10.94 21.16 13.82
CA TRP A 63 -10.12 19.96 13.98
C TRP A 63 -9.61 19.39 12.65
N VAL A 64 -10.22 19.76 11.52
CA VAL A 64 -9.86 19.31 10.17
C VAL A 64 -8.37 19.51 9.84
N PRO A 65 -7.68 20.60 10.24
CA PRO A 65 -6.26 20.75 10.03
C PRO A 65 -5.41 19.65 10.69
N GLY A 66 -5.84 19.12 11.85
CA GLY A 66 -5.18 17.99 12.53
C GLY A 66 -5.35 16.67 11.77
N ILE A 67 -6.56 16.42 11.25
CA ILE A 67 -6.84 15.26 10.41
C ILE A 67 -5.97 15.31 9.14
N LYS A 68 -5.92 16.47 8.46
CA LYS A 68 -5.06 16.68 7.28
C LYS A 68 -3.55 16.58 7.59
N PHE A 69 -3.13 16.83 8.82
CA PHE A 69 -1.76 16.59 9.25
C PHE A 69 -1.47 15.08 9.27
N CYS A 70 -2.40 14.27 9.75
CA CYS A 70 -2.24 12.82 9.78
C CYS A 70 -2.16 12.23 8.35
N THR A 71 -3.01 12.65 7.42
CA THR A 71 -2.97 12.16 6.03
C THR A 71 -1.74 12.61 5.25
N LYS A 72 -0.96 13.59 5.72
CA LYS A 72 0.20 14.10 4.99
C LYS A 72 1.52 13.88 5.69
N GLN A 73 1.66 14.39 6.90
CA GLN A 73 2.96 14.39 7.58
C GLN A 73 3.18 13.08 8.34
N VAL A 74 2.16 12.60 9.07
CA VAL A 74 2.25 11.32 9.79
C VAL A 74 2.44 10.18 8.80
N LEU A 75 1.70 10.20 7.67
CA LEU A 75 1.87 9.25 6.59
C LEU A 75 3.31 9.18 6.09
N ARG A 76 3.89 10.34 5.72
CA ARG A 76 5.26 10.39 5.18
C ARG A 76 6.29 9.86 6.17
N ALA A 77 6.14 10.23 7.43
CA ALA A 77 7.03 9.74 8.49
C ALA A 77 6.86 8.22 8.70
N GLY A 78 5.63 7.70 8.68
CA GLY A 78 5.36 6.26 8.73
C GLY A 78 6.02 5.51 7.55
N ILE A 79 5.89 6.02 6.31
CA ILE A 79 6.55 5.42 5.14
C ILE A 79 8.07 5.40 5.30
N VAL A 80 8.68 6.46 5.81
CA VAL A 80 10.13 6.50 6.05
C VAL A 80 10.54 5.45 7.08
N LEU A 81 9.82 5.36 8.21
CA LEU A 81 10.10 4.38 9.25
C LEU A 81 9.85 2.93 8.79
N TYR A 82 8.95 2.73 7.84
CA TYR A 82 8.71 1.41 7.24
C TYR A 82 9.97 0.80 6.63
N GLY A 83 10.96 1.62 6.24
CA GLY A 83 12.26 1.16 5.77
C GLY A 83 13.04 0.29 6.77
N PHE A 84 12.77 0.42 8.08
CA PHE A 84 13.38 -0.44 9.10
C PHE A 84 12.91 -1.90 9.08
N ARG A 85 11.86 -2.22 8.32
CA ARG A 85 11.42 -3.60 8.10
C ARG A 85 12.20 -4.33 7.03
N LEU A 86 13.08 -3.64 6.31
CA LEU A 86 13.72 -4.11 5.09
C LEU A 86 15.24 -4.04 5.22
N THR A 87 15.92 -5.02 4.63
CA THR A 87 17.36 -4.97 4.40
C THR A 87 17.68 -5.49 3.00
N LEU A 88 18.71 -4.94 2.38
CA LEU A 88 19.14 -5.35 1.04
C LEU A 88 19.61 -6.80 0.96
N THR A 89 20.12 -7.34 2.08
CA THR A 89 20.59 -8.71 2.15
C THR A 89 19.46 -9.73 2.06
N GLN A 90 18.34 -9.49 2.74
CA GLN A 90 17.16 -10.35 2.67
C GLN A 90 16.52 -10.34 1.28
N GLU A 91 16.44 -9.14 0.68
CA GLU A 91 15.90 -8.99 -0.67
C GLU A 91 16.75 -9.71 -1.73
N ALA A 92 18.08 -9.68 -1.57
CA ALA A 92 18.99 -10.40 -2.45
C ALA A 92 18.86 -11.94 -2.33
N ALA A 93 18.40 -12.45 -1.20
CA ALA A 93 18.26 -13.89 -0.96
C ALA A 93 17.16 -14.54 -1.82
N VAL A 94 16.11 -13.81 -2.20
CA VAL A 94 15.03 -14.31 -3.09
C VAL A 94 15.48 -14.34 -4.55
N GLY A 95 16.49 -13.53 -4.90
CA GLY A 95 17.20 -13.60 -6.16
C GLY A 95 16.57 -12.79 -7.31
N LEU A 96 17.27 -12.83 -8.44
CA LEU A 96 16.93 -12.11 -9.66
C LEU A 96 15.52 -12.44 -10.24
N PRO A 97 15.01 -13.68 -10.17
CA PRO A 97 13.68 -13.98 -10.71
C PRO A 97 12.59 -13.08 -10.14
N ALA A 98 12.56 -12.89 -8.81
CA ALA A 98 11.58 -12.05 -8.14
C ALA A 98 11.70 -10.58 -8.58
N VAL A 99 12.90 -10.04 -8.67
CA VAL A 99 13.15 -8.66 -9.11
C VAL A 99 12.67 -8.43 -10.54
N VAL A 100 12.94 -9.37 -11.45
CA VAL A 100 12.53 -9.28 -12.86
C VAL A 100 11.00 -9.37 -12.97
N ILE A 101 10.38 -10.36 -12.30
CA ILE A 101 8.93 -10.53 -12.29
C ILE A 101 8.25 -9.29 -11.71
N ASP A 102 8.71 -8.79 -10.58
CA ASP A 102 8.14 -7.61 -9.94
C ASP A 102 8.28 -6.35 -10.80
N THR A 103 9.41 -6.19 -11.50
CA THR A 103 9.60 -5.06 -12.43
C THR A 103 8.58 -5.11 -13.57
N ILE A 104 8.35 -6.30 -14.15
CA ILE A 104 7.37 -6.47 -15.23
C ILE A 104 5.95 -6.27 -14.69
N ILE A 105 5.63 -6.83 -13.53
CA ILE A 105 4.32 -6.67 -12.89
C ILE A 105 4.04 -5.21 -12.58
N VAL A 106 4.99 -4.49 -11.97
CA VAL A 106 4.80 -3.08 -11.61
C VAL A 106 4.63 -2.21 -12.86
N ALA A 107 5.55 -2.32 -13.81
CA ALA A 107 5.48 -1.54 -15.05
C ALA A 107 4.23 -1.89 -15.88
N GLY A 108 3.97 -3.19 -16.06
CA GLY A 108 2.82 -3.68 -16.82
C GLY A 108 1.49 -3.28 -16.21
N THR A 109 1.35 -3.38 -14.88
CA THR A 109 0.11 -3.02 -14.19
C THR A 109 -0.16 -1.52 -14.27
N ILE A 110 0.86 -0.67 -14.10
CA ILE A 110 0.71 0.78 -14.25
C ILE A 110 0.33 1.15 -15.68
N PHE A 111 1.04 0.58 -16.68
CA PHE A 111 0.75 0.82 -18.08
C PHE A 111 -0.67 0.38 -18.46
N LEU A 112 -1.06 -0.86 -18.13
CA LEU A 112 -2.40 -1.40 -18.37
C LEU A 112 -3.47 -0.56 -17.67
N GLY A 113 -3.24 -0.15 -16.43
CA GLY A 113 -4.21 0.66 -15.68
C GLY A 113 -4.43 2.03 -16.30
N ILE A 114 -3.39 2.69 -16.80
CA ILE A 114 -3.50 3.95 -17.52
C ILE A 114 -4.22 3.75 -18.85
N TRP A 115 -3.85 2.71 -19.60
CA TRP A 115 -4.43 2.40 -20.91
C TRP A 115 -5.91 2.02 -20.81
N LEU A 116 -6.25 1.08 -19.91
CA LEU A 116 -7.63 0.66 -19.67
C LEU A 116 -8.48 1.81 -19.10
N GLY A 117 -7.94 2.60 -18.19
CA GLY A 117 -8.62 3.76 -17.65
C GLY A 117 -8.96 4.79 -18.74
N LYS A 118 -8.06 5.00 -19.71
CA LYS A 118 -8.32 5.84 -20.88
C LYS A 118 -9.42 5.24 -21.77
N LEU A 119 -9.36 3.92 -22.03
CA LEU A 119 -10.37 3.20 -22.83
C LEU A 119 -11.77 3.29 -22.19
N MET A 120 -11.85 3.14 -20.88
CA MET A 120 -13.09 3.25 -20.11
C MET A 120 -13.54 4.69 -19.87
N LYS A 121 -12.82 5.69 -20.41
CA LYS A 121 -13.10 7.14 -20.21
C LYS A 121 -13.19 7.50 -18.73
N MET A 122 -12.27 6.99 -17.92
CA MET A 122 -12.17 7.30 -16.51
C MET A 122 -11.35 8.56 -16.29
N ASP A 123 -11.53 9.15 -15.10
CA ASP A 123 -10.64 10.20 -14.62
C ASP A 123 -9.19 9.69 -14.52
N LYS A 124 -8.26 10.50 -15.03
CA LYS A 124 -6.83 10.11 -15.13
C LYS A 124 -6.19 9.90 -13.77
N ASP A 125 -6.56 10.71 -12.78
CA ASP A 125 -5.99 10.63 -11.44
C ASP A 125 -6.49 9.36 -10.74
N THR A 126 -7.79 9.05 -10.82
CA THR A 126 -8.38 7.82 -10.27
C THR A 126 -7.78 6.59 -10.94
N SER A 127 -7.63 6.59 -12.27
CA SER A 127 -7.02 5.46 -12.99
C SER A 127 -5.57 5.22 -12.57
N LEU A 128 -4.78 6.30 -12.48
CA LEU A 128 -3.38 6.23 -12.07
C LEU A 128 -3.23 5.77 -10.62
N MET A 129 -4.07 6.27 -9.71
CA MET A 129 -4.06 5.87 -8.30
C MET A 129 -4.42 4.40 -8.12
N THR A 130 -5.49 3.93 -8.81
CA THR A 130 -5.90 2.51 -8.80
C THR A 130 -4.80 1.61 -9.37
N ALA A 131 -4.19 2.01 -10.51
CA ALA A 131 -3.09 1.28 -11.12
C ALA A 131 -1.88 1.17 -10.20
N THR A 132 -1.47 2.29 -9.56
CA THR A 132 -0.32 2.34 -8.66
C THR A 132 -0.55 1.47 -7.41
N GLY A 133 -1.76 1.50 -6.85
CA GLY A 133 -2.13 0.63 -5.73
C GLY A 133 -2.06 -0.85 -6.10
N SER A 134 -2.65 -1.23 -7.24
CA SER A 134 -2.61 -2.62 -7.73
C SER A 134 -1.20 -3.07 -8.10
N ALA A 135 -0.36 -2.16 -8.61
CA ALA A 135 0.99 -2.48 -9.07
C ALA A 135 1.98 -2.74 -7.94
N ILE A 136 1.89 -2.06 -6.79
CA ILE A 136 2.97 -2.04 -5.80
C ILE A 136 2.55 -2.73 -4.50
N CYS A 137 2.02 -1.99 -3.54
CA CYS A 137 1.74 -2.52 -2.20
C CYS A 137 0.37 -2.12 -1.66
N GLY A 138 -0.61 -1.98 -2.55
CA GLY A 138 -1.98 -1.70 -2.15
C GLY A 138 -2.16 -0.29 -1.62
N ALA A 139 -2.80 -0.17 -0.47
CA ALA A 139 -3.17 1.10 0.13
C ALA A 139 -1.97 2.02 0.40
N ALA A 140 -0.84 1.49 0.86
CA ALA A 140 0.36 2.28 1.13
C ALA A 140 0.91 2.95 -0.15
N ALA A 141 0.88 2.26 -1.30
CA ALA A 141 1.30 2.83 -2.58
C ALA A 141 0.35 3.93 -3.06
N VAL A 142 -0.96 3.73 -2.89
CA VAL A 142 -1.96 4.77 -3.22
C VAL A 142 -1.71 6.03 -2.39
N LEU A 143 -1.54 5.89 -1.08
CA LEU A 143 -1.24 7.02 -0.20
C LEU A 143 0.10 7.70 -0.52
N GLY A 144 1.13 6.90 -0.83
CA GLY A 144 2.44 7.41 -1.24
C GLY A 144 2.37 8.19 -2.55
N ALA A 145 1.50 7.79 -3.50
CA ALA A 145 1.31 8.45 -4.78
C ALA A 145 0.47 9.75 -4.67
N GLU A 146 -0.40 9.88 -3.67
CA GLU A 146 -1.30 11.04 -3.52
C GLU A 146 -0.58 12.40 -3.59
N PRO A 147 0.52 12.64 -2.84
CA PRO A 147 1.22 13.92 -2.89
C PRO A 147 1.91 14.19 -4.23
N VAL A 148 2.22 13.16 -5.01
CA VAL A 148 2.82 13.26 -6.34
C VAL A 148 1.75 13.55 -7.39
N VAL A 149 0.67 12.78 -7.37
CA VAL A 149 -0.48 12.93 -8.29
C VAL A 149 -1.29 14.18 -7.95
N LYS A 150 -1.29 14.61 -6.69
CA LYS A 150 -2.06 15.77 -6.18
C LYS A 150 -3.55 15.65 -6.51
N CYS A 151 -4.11 14.46 -6.33
CA CYS A 151 -5.53 14.21 -6.54
C CYS A 151 -6.36 14.57 -5.30
N GLU A 152 -7.66 14.55 -5.47
CA GLU A 152 -8.61 14.78 -4.38
C GLU A 152 -8.69 13.55 -3.48
N GLY A 153 -8.81 13.73 -2.15
CA GLY A 153 -8.79 12.64 -1.16
C GLY A 153 -9.84 11.55 -1.41
N HIS A 154 -11.02 11.89 -1.98
CA HIS A 154 -12.01 10.87 -2.32
C HIS A 154 -11.54 9.92 -3.43
N LYS A 155 -10.74 10.37 -4.40
CA LYS A 155 -10.17 9.52 -5.45
C LYS A 155 -9.13 8.56 -4.86
N THR A 156 -8.32 9.05 -3.91
CA THR A 156 -7.39 8.23 -3.13
C THR A 156 -8.15 7.15 -2.37
N ALA A 157 -9.23 7.50 -1.67
CA ALA A 157 -10.03 6.55 -0.90
C ALA A 157 -10.70 5.49 -1.78
N ILE A 158 -11.19 5.87 -2.98
CA ILE A 158 -11.75 4.92 -3.95
C ILE A 158 -10.67 3.94 -4.40
N ALA A 159 -9.48 4.42 -4.77
CA ALA A 159 -8.37 3.56 -5.16
C ALA A 159 -7.96 2.61 -4.04
N VAL A 160 -7.86 3.09 -2.79
CA VAL A 160 -7.60 2.25 -1.61
C VAL A 160 -8.65 1.16 -1.46
N SER A 161 -9.93 1.51 -1.59
CA SER A 161 -11.01 0.52 -1.45
C SER A 161 -10.95 -0.58 -2.49
N THR A 162 -10.58 -0.25 -3.74
CA THR A 162 -10.43 -1.27 -4.79
C THR A 162 -9.32 -2.27 -4.45
N VAL A 163 -8.16 -1.80 -3.99
CA VAL A 163 -7.03 -2.69 -3.65
C VAL A 163 -7.28 -3.51 -2.40
N VAL A 164 -8.02 -2.97 -1.42
CA VAL A 164 -8.43 -3.74 -0.23
C VAL A 164 -9.36 -4.88 -0.63
N ILE A 165 -10.39 -4.62 -1.45
CA ILE A 165 -11.35 -5.63 -1.88
C ILE A 165 -10.64 -6.76 -2.65
N PHE A 166 -9.89 -6.43 -3.69
CA PHE A 166 -9.21 -7.45 -4.50
C PHE A 166 -8.05 -8.11 -3.75
N GLY A 167 -7.38 -7.40 -2.85
CA GLY A 167 -6.39 -7.97 -1.95
C GLY A 167 -6.98 -9.02 -1.01
N THR A 168 -8.14 -8.73 -0.40
CA THR A 168 -8.85 -9.69 0.45
C THR A 168 -9.34 -10.90 -0.35
N ILE A 169 -9.89 -10.70 -1.55
CA ILE A 169 -10.28 -11.81 -2.43
C ILE A 169 -9.07 -12.70 -2.73
N SER A 170 -7.92 -12.11 -3.08
CA SER A 170 -6.69 -12.83 -3.38
C SER A 170 -6.22 -13.69 -2.22
N MET A 171 -6.28 -13.16 -1.00
CA MET A 171 -5.82 -13.86 0.20
C MET A 171 -6.53 -15.20 0.41
N PHE A 172 -7.81 -15.27 0.04
CA PHE A 172 -8.56 -16.52 0.10
C PHE A 172 -8.44 -17.36 -1.18
N LEU A 173 -8.40 -16.71 -2.34
CA LEU A 173 -8.36 -17.41 -3.63
C LEU A 173 -7.05 -18.19 -3.81
N TYR A 174 -5.90 -17.64 -3.45
CA TYR A 174 -4.61 -18.27 -3.69
C TYR A 174 -4.42 -19.57 -2.91
N PRO A 175 -4.74 -19.67 -1.62
CA PRO A 175 -4.76 -20.96 -0.92
C PRO A 175 -5.73 -21.99 -1.50
N ILE A 176 -6.87 -21.54 -2.06
CA ILE A 176 -7.80 -22.43 -2.75
C ILE A 176 -7.18 -22.96 -4.04
N MET A 177 -6.56 -22.09 -4.86
CA MET A 177 -5.85 -22.50 -6.09
C MET A 177 -4.70 -23.44 -5.80
N TYR A 178 -3.93 -23.19 -4.73
CA TYR A 178 -2.83 -24.06 -4.29
C TYR A 178 -3.33 -25.45 -3.92
N ARG A 179 -4.35 -25.56 -3.07
CA ARG A 179 -4.94 -26.84 -2.66
C ARG A 179 -5.61 -27.58 -3.80
N ALA A 180 -6.10 -26.86 -4.81
CA ALA A 180 -6.70 -27.44 -6.01
C ALA A 180 -5.65 -27.94 -7.04
N GLY A 181 -4.34 -27.81 -6.74
CA GLY A 181 -3.26 -28.20 -7.64
C GLY A 181 -3.05 -27.26 -8.83
N MET A 182 -3.75 -26.11 -8.88
CA MET A 182 -3.62 -25.16 -9.99
C MET A 182 -2.26 -24.46 -10.04
N LEU A 183 -1.51 -24.47 -8.94
CA LEU A 183 -0.21 -23.81 -8.82
C LEU A 183 0.98 -24.81 -8.83
N ASP A 184 0.73 -26.11 -8.96
CA ASP A 184 1.76 -27.17 -8.89
C ASP A 184 2.89 -26.99 -9.91
N ALA A 185 2.56 -26.46 -11.09
CA ALA A 185 3.55 -26.20 -12.14
C ALA A 185 4.59 -25.12 -11.77
N LEU A 186 4.35 -24.33 -10.72
CA LEU A 186 5.28 -23.29 -10.25
C LEU A 186 6.33 -23.83 -9.26
N GLY A 187 6.05 -24.95 -8.60
CA GLY A 187 6.81 -25.42 -7.44
C GLY A 187 6.72 -24.46 -6.25
N ASP A 188 7.19 -24.86 -5.07
CA ASP A 188 7.00 -24.08 -3.83
C ASP A 188 7.63 -22.68 -3.88
N THR A 189 8.86 -22.57 -4.38
CA THR A 189 9.53 -21.27 -4.58
C THR A 189 8.78 -20.40 -5.57
N GLY A 190 8.31 -20.97 -6.68
CA GLY A 190 7.51 -20.22 -7.66
C GLY A 190 6.17 -19.77 -7.09
N VAL A 191 5.49 -20.60 -6.30
CA VAL A 191 4.25 -20.23 -5.59
C VAL A 191 4.50 -19.07 -4.64
N ALA A 192 5.60 -19.08 -3.90
CA ALA A 192 5.98 -18.01 -3.00
C ALA A 192 6.23 -16.68 -3.78
N ILE A 193 7.05 -16.74 -4.85
CA ILE A 193 7.32 -15.58 -5.71
C ILE A 193 6.01 -15.05 -6.33
N TYR A 194 5.19 -15.93 -6.91
CA TYR A 194 3.90 -15.58 -7.48
C TYR A 194 3.00 -14.86 -6.47
N THR A 195 2.90 -15.41 -5.26
CA THR A 195 2.09 -14.86 -4.18
C THR A 195 2.58 -13.47 -3.77
N GLY A 196 3.87 -13.28 -3.58
CA GLY A 196 4.49 -11.99 -3.24
C GLY A 196 4.34 -10.95 -4.35
N SER A 197 4.57 -11.37 -5.60
CA SER A 197 4.54 -10.50 -6.78
C SER A 197 3.14 -10.07 -7.20
N THR A 198 2.07 -10.72 -6.77
CA THR A 198 0.73 -10.46 -7.32
C THR A 198 -0.31 -10.03 -6.30
N LEU A 199 -0.22 -10.43 -5.03
CA LEU A 199 -1.12 -9.93 -3.98
C LEU A 199 -0.86 -8.44 -3.69
N HIS A 200 -1.89 -7.76 -3.17
CA HIS A 200 -1.84 -6.30 -2.99
C HIS A 200 -1.10 -5.87 -1.74
N GLU A 201 -1.38 -6.44 -0.56
CA GLU A 201 -0.80 -6.01 0.72
C GLU A 201 0.05 -7.09 1.39
N VAL A 202 1.02 -6.67 2.19
CA VAL A 202 1.91 -7.56 2.94
C VAL A 202 1.12 -8.49 3.87
N ALA A 203 0.10 -7.97 4.56
CA ALA A 203 -0.75 -8.77 5.44
C ALA A 203 -1.50 -9.88 4.67
N HIS A 204 -2.00 -9.58 3.47
CA HIS A 204 -2.65 -10.58 2.62
C HIS A 204 -1.66 -11.62 2.10
N VAL A 205 -0.42 -11.21 1.77
CA VAL A 205 0.65 -12.14 1.36
C VAL A 205 0.99 -13.11 2.48
N ALA A 206 1.24 -12.59 3.68
CA ALA A 206 1.53 -13.42 4.84
C ALA A 206 0.35 -14.34 5.19
N GLY A 207 -0.88 -13.81 5.15
CA GLY A 207 -2.10 -14.59 5.40
C GLY A 207 -2.29 -15.71 4.39
N ALA A 208 -2.11 -15.44 3.09
CA ALA A 208 -2.21 -16.45 2.04
C ALA A 208 -1.07 -17.50 2.16
N GLY A 209 0.17 -17.06 2.39
CA GLY A 209 1.32 -17.93 2.56
C GLY A 209 1.15 -18.90 3.72
N ASN A 210 0.76 -18.39 4.89
CA ASN A 210 0.47 -19.22 6.06
C ASN A 210 -0.72 -20.15 5.86
N ALA A 211 -1.72 -19.77 5.04
CA ALA A 211 -2.84 -20.64 4.73
C ALA A 211 -2.47 -21.76 3.74
N MET A 212 -1.45 -21.55 2.90
CA MET A 212 -0.90 -22.57 1.99
C MET A 212 0.05 -23.51 2.73
N ASP A 213 0.91 -22.99 3.59
CA ASP A 213 1.91 -23.72 4.36
C ASP A 213 1.81 -23.36 5.86
N PRO A 214 0.84 -23.94 6.60
CA PRO A 214 0.59 -23.59 8.00
C PRO A 214 1.74 -23.91 8.96
N THR A 215 2.61 -24.83 8.60
CA THR A 215 3.78 -25.25 9.41
C THR A 215 5.05 -24.50 9.03
N ASP A 216 4.97 -23.66 7.99
CA ASP A 216 6.12 -22.96 7.37
C ASP A 216 7.27 -23.89 6.97
N SER A 217 6.93 -25.16 6.67
CA SER A 217 7.91 -26.20 6.32
C SER A 217 8.49 -26.02 4.92
N LEU A 218 7.76 -25.34 4.04
CA LEU A 218 8.15 -25.03 2.67
C LEU A 218 8.67 -23.58 2.52
N GLY A 219 8.56 -22.77 3.57
CA GLY A 219 8.99 -21.38 3.58
C GLY A 219 8.20 -20.45 2.65
N ILE A 220 6.97 -20.84 2.28
CA ILE A 220 6.14 -20.09 1.32
C ILE A 220 5.81 -18.69 1.86
N ALA A 221 5.40 -18.60 3.13
CA ALA A 221 5.01 -17.31 3.72
C ALA A 221 6.19 -16.35 3.83
N GLY A 222 7.33 -16.83 4.25
CA GLY A 222 8.57 -16.05 4.36
C GLY A 222 9.03 -15.51 3.01
N THR A 223 9.24 -16.41 2.04
CA THR A 223 9.71 -16.05 0.68
C THR A 223 8.72 -15.14 -0.05
N ALA A 224 7.41 -15.39 0.07
CA ALA A 224 6.40 -14.52 -0.52
C ALA A 224 6.42 -13.10 0.10
N THR A 225 6.61 -13.02 1.43
CA THR A 225 6.72 -11.73 2.12
C THR A 225 7.94 -10.95 1.66
N ILE A 226 9.12 -11.59 1.57
CA ILE A 226 10.34 -10.94 1.06
C ILE A 226 10.13 -10.48 -0.39
N THR A 227 9.61 -11.34 -1.27
CA THR A 227 9.26 -10.96 -2.65
C THR A 227 8.37 -9.71 -2.68
N LYS A 228 7.34 -9.66 -1.83
CA LYS A 228 6.48 -8.49 -1.71
C LYS A 228 7.25 -7.23 -1.30
N MET A 229 8.26 -7.36 -0.45
CA MET A 229 9.08 -6.23 -0.01
C MET A 229 9.92 -5.64 -1.16
N ILE A 230 10.37 -6.45 -2.13
CA ILE A 230 11.00 -5.96 -3.37
C ILE A 230 10.07 -4.97 -4.10
N ARG A 231 8.78 -5.34 -4.25
CA ARG A 231 7.80 -4.41 -4.83
C ARG A 231 7.61 -3.14 -4.01
N VAL A 232 7.64 -3.24 -2.68
CA VAL A 232 7.54 -2.05 -1.80
C VAL A 232 8.72 -1.11 -2.04
N MET A 233 9.94 -1.64 -2.21
CA MET A 233 11.12 -0.81 -2.54
C MET A 233 10.95 -0.10 -3.89
N MET A 234 10.27 -0.70 -4.86
CA MET A 234 9.98 -0.08 -6.16
C MET A 234 9.07 1.16 -6.06
N LEU A 235 8.40 1.38 -4.92
CA LEU A 235 7.58 2.57 -4.71
C LEU A 235 8.39 3.85 -4.93
N ALA A 236 9.60 3.93 -4.39
CA ALA A 236 10.41 5.13 -4.47
C ALA A 236 10.79 5.51 -5.92
N PRO A 237 11.41 4.62 -6.74
CA PRO A 237 11.70 4.95 -8.12
C PRO A 237 10.43 5.22 -8.95
N VAL A 238 9.34 4.49 -8.70
CA VAL A 238 8.07 4.75 -9.41
C VAL A 238 7.52 6.14 -9.09
N LEU A 239 7.55 6.58 -7.83
CA LEU A 239 7.10 7.93 -7.46
C LEU A 239 7.96 9.02 -8.09
N VAL A 240 9.27 8.79 -8.20
CA VAL A 240 10.17 9.72 -8.90
C VAL A 240 9.80 9.80 -10.39
N ILE A 241 9.68 8.67 -11.07
CA ILE A 241 9.29 8.61 -12.49
C ILE A 241 7.92 9.29 -12.69
N MET A 242 6.94 8.98 -11.83
CA MET A 242 5.62 9.62 -11.88
C MET A 242 5.70 11.14 -11.68
N SER A 243 6.55 11.62 -10.79
CA SER A 243 6.74 13.05 -10.56
C SER A 243 7.25 13.76 -11.82
N PHE A 244 8.21 13.17 -12.54
CA PHE A 244 8.69 13.71 -13.82
C PHE A 244 7.64 13.59 -14.93
N ALA A 245 6.96 12.45 -15.05
CA ALA A 245 5.92 12.23 -16.06
C ALA A 245 4.71 13.17 -15.91
N LEU A 246 4.40 13.57 -14.68
CA LEU A 246 3.31 14.49 -14.38
C LEU A 246 3.76 15.96 -14.36
N ALA A 247 5.06 16.24 -14.47
CA ALA A 247 5.60 17.59 -14.53
C ALA A 247 5.06 18.32 -15.76
N GLY A 248 4.67 19.58 -15.59
CA GLY A 248 4.09 20.39 -16.67
C GLY A 248 2.63 20.10 -17.00
N ARG A 249 1.98 19.11 -16.39
CA ARG A 249 0.54 18.87 -16.54
C ARG A 249 -0.24 20.08 -16.02
N LYS A 250 -1.10 20.64 -16.88
CA LYS A 250 -1.99 21.74 -16.48
C LYS A 250 -3.09 21.19 -15.57
N LYS A 251 -3.17 21.66 -14.34
CA LYS A 251 -4.32 21.44 -13.44
C LYS A 251 -5.02 22.78 -13.21
N ALA A 252 -6.33 22.79 -13.22
CA ALA A 252 -7.12 23.95 -12.82
C ALA A 252 -7.00 24.10 -11.29
N ASN A 253 -6.63 25.30 -10.83
CA ASN A 253 -6.73 25.67 -9.42
C ASN A 253 -8.20 25.91 -9.03
N PRO A 254 -8.56 25.91 -7.72
CA PRO A 254 -9.91 26.28 -7.26
C PRO A 254 -10.42 27.62 -7.81
N GLU A 255 -9.52 28.50 -8.24
CA GLU A 255 -9.80 29.79 -8.87
C GLU A 255 -9.94 29.70 -10.40
N GLY A 256 -9.96 28.51 -11.00
CA GLY A 256 -10.12 28.30 -12.46
C GLY A 256 -8.88 28.65 -13.31
N LYS A 257 -7.75 29.02 -12.71
CA LYS A 257 -6.52 29.32 -13.43
C LYS A 257 -5.70 28.05 -13.68
N ALA A 258 -5.32 27.82 -14.93
CA ALA A 258 -4.49 26.68 -15.30
C ALA A 258 -3.02 26.93 -14.89
N GLU A 259 -2.56 26.31 -13.81
CA GLU A 259 -1.14 26.29 -13.44
C GLU A 259 -0.48 25.00 -13.90
N LYS A 260 0.78 25.12 -14.40
CA LYS A 260 1.61 23.96 -14.70
C LYS A 260 2.00 23.26 -13.39
N SER A 261 1.79 21.96 -13.32
CA SER A 261 2.26 21.15 -12.19
C SER A 261 3.80 21.26 -12.09
N LYS A 262 4.29 21.75 -10.96
CA LYS A 262 5.71 21.75 -10.63
C LYS A 262 6.14 20.32 -10.27
N ILE A 263 7.39 19.97 -10.58
CA ILE A 263 7.99 18.70 -10.13
C ILE A 263 7.87 18.64 -8.61
N THR A 264 7.27 17.57 -8.11
CA THR A 264 7.16 17.31 -6.69
C THR A 264 8.14 16.20 -6.33
N ILE A 265 9.27 16.57 -5.77
CA ILE A 265 10.26 15.60 -5.31
C ILE A 265 9.70 14.89 -4.08
N PRO A 266 9.50 13.56 -4.11
CA PRO A 266 8.98 12.79 -2.97
C PRO A 266 10.12 12.51 -1.97
N TRP A 267 10.58 13.52 -1.23
CA TRP A 267 11.69 13.41 -0.28
C TRP A 267 11.54 12.26 0.72
N PHE A 268 10.31 11.94 1.10
CA PHE A 268 10.04 10.81 1.98
C PHE A 268 10.41 9.46 1.33
N ALA A 269 10.33 9.34 -0.01
CA ALA A 269 10.74 8.13 -0.71
C ALA A 269 12.28 7.95 -0.69
N PHE A 270 13.04 9.04 -0.78
CA PHE A 270 14.49 8.99 -0.58
C PHE A 270 14.84 8.69 0.88
N GLY A 271 14.09 9.27 1.83
CA GLY A 271 14.20 8.93 3.25
C GLY A 271 13.97 7.44 3.50
N PHE A 272 12.94 6.84 2.89
CA PHE A 272 12.66 5.41 2.95
C PHE A 272 13.84 4.57 2.46
N ILE A 273 14.41 4.87 1.28
CA ILE A 273 15.60 4.17 0.77
C ILE A 273 16.79 4.36 1.73
N GLY A 274 17.00 5.58 2.22
CA GLY A 274 18.07 5.87 3.17
C GLY A 274 17.97 5.03 4.45
N ILE A 275 16.77 4.82 4.96
CA ILE A 275 16.53 3.94 6.11
C ILE A 275 16.79 2.47 5.78
N ILE A 276 16.42 1.99 4.59
CA ILE A 276 16.74 0.61 4.17
C ILE A 276 18.27 0.41 4.16
N CYS A 277 19.02 1.36 3.58
CA CYS A 277 20.47 1.31 3.57
C CYS A 277 21.06 1.34 4.99
N LEU A 278 20.54 2.22 5.86
CA LEU A 278 20.94 2.29 7.27
C LEU A 278 20.67 0.97 8.00
N ASN A 279 19.48 0.41 7.82
CA ASN A 279 19.10 -0.84 8.44
C ASN A 279 19.95 -2.03 7.96
N SER A 280 20.29 -2.07 6.68
CA SER A 280 21.23 -3.04 6.12
C SER A 280 22.64 -2.92 6.73
N LEU A 281 23.11 -1.68 6.93
CA LEU A 281 24.36 -1.42 7.62
C LEU A 281 24.30 -1.86 9.09
N LEU A 282 23.23 -1.58 9.80
CA LEU A 282 23.02 -2.03 11.18
C LEU A 282 23.00 -3.55 11.27
N GLN A 283 22.32 -4.24 10.34
CA GLN A 283 22.34 -5.69 10.25
C GLN A 283 23.77 -6.22 10.10
N TYR A 284 24.55 -5.65 9.22
CA TYR A 284 25.95 -6.04 9.00
C TYR A 284 26.81 -5.81 10.27
N LEU A 285 26.67 -4.66 10.94
CA LEU A 285 27.43 -4.31 12.12
C LEU A 285 27.07 -5.14 13.37
N THR A 286 25.78 -5.49 13.51
CA THR A 286 25.29 -6.26 14.67
C THR A 286 25.42 -7.76 14.48
N GLY A 287 25.64 -8.24 13.24
CA GLY A 287 25.62 -9.65 12.90
C GLY A 287 24.24 -10.30 13.04
N ALA A 288 23.16 -9.49 12.99
CA ALA A 288 21.80 -9.97 13.14
C ALA A 288 21.39 -10.85 11.95
N GLU A 289 20.83 -12.03 12.23
CA GLU A 289 20.39 -12.96 11.18
C GLU A 289 19.13 -12.44 10.47
N THR A 290 18.22 -11.83 11.21
CA THR A 290 16.97 -11.28 10.68
C THR A 290 16.82 -9.80 11.02
N VAL A 291 15.91 -9.11 10.30
CA VAL A 291 15.56 -7.72 10.57
C VAL A 291 15.03 -7.52 12.00
N LYS A 292 14.34 -8.51 12.54
CA LYS A 292 13.76 -8.44 13.90
C LYS A 292 14.81 -8.50 14.99
N ASP A 293 15.97 -9.09 14.72
CA ASP A 293 17.08 -9.22 15.67
C ASP A 293 17.88 -7.92 15.78
N ILE A 294 17.68 -6.98 14.86
CA ILE A 294 18.30 -5.67 14.94
C ILE A 294 17.67 -4.87 16.10
N PRO A 295 18.48 -4.32 17.01
CA PRO A 295 17.97 -3.56 18.15
C PRO A 295 16.99 -2.46 17.74
N LEU A 296 15.91 -2.31 18.48
CA LEU A 296 14.85 -1.31 18.29
C LEU A 296 13.90 -1.54 17.08
N ASN A 297 14.22 -2.41 16.13
CA ASN A 297 13.37 -2.58 14.94
C ASN A 297 11.94 -3.01 15.28
N GLY A 298 11.75 -3.88 16.27
CA GLY A 298 10.40 -4.27 16.71
C GLY A 298 9.56 -3.12 17.26
N ALA A 299 10.18 -2.21 18.02
CA ALA A 299 9.49 -1.02 18.51
C ALA A 299 9.17 -0.03 17.38
N ILE A 300 10.12 0.14 16.45
CA ILE A 300 9.93 1.01 15.28
C ILE A 300 8.81 0.45 14.38
N GLU A 301 8.77 -0.87 14.19
CA GLU A 301 7.71 -1.55 13.43
C GLU A 301 6.32 -1.29 14.02
N TYR A 302 6.19 -1.28 15.33
CA TYR A 302 4.93 -0.94 15.99
C TYR A 302 4.55 0.53 15.78
N ILE A 303 5.52 1.45 15.90
CA ILE A 303 5.32 2.89 15.72
C ILE A 303 4.93 3.20 14.27
N ASP A 304 5.61 2.64 13.28
CA ASP A 304 5.30 2.93 11.89
C ASP A 304 3.93 2.38 11.49
N THR A 305 3.57 1.18 11.95
CA THR A 305 2.23 0.62 11.74
C THR A 305 1.16 1.54 12.35
N PHE A 306 1.41 2.06 13.55
CA PHE A 306 0.49 2.99 14.20
C PHE A 306 0.35 4.30 13.41
N MET A 307 1.45 4.88 12.94
CA MET A 307 1.44 6.08 12.11
C MET A 307 0.72 5.87 10.77
N LEU A 308 0.95 4.74 10.12
CA LEU A 308 0.25 4.38 8.89
C LEU A 308 -1.25 4.16 9.13
N THR A 309 -1.62 3.51 10.25
CA THR A 309 -3.02 3.36 10.67
C THR A 309 -3.68 4.71 10.93
N MET A 310 -2.97 5.66 11.57
CA MET A 310 -3.46 7.04 11.73
C MET A 310 -3.73 7.71 10.37
N ALA A 311 -2.83 7.56 9.41
CA ALA A 311 -3.01 8.11 8.07
C ALA A 311 -4.23 7.51 7.37
N MET A 312 -4.41 6.19 7.46
CA MET A 312 -5.55 5.47 6.88
C MET A 312 -6.88 5.85 7.54
N THR A 313 -6.90 5.94 8.86
CA THR A 313 -8.07 6.39 9.63
C THR A 313 -8.45 7.82 9.23
N ALA A 314 -7.49 8.71 9.16
CA ALA A 314 -7.70 10.09 8.75
C ALA A 314 -8.23 10.20 7.30
N LEU A 315 -7.72 9.38 6.38
CA LEU A 315 -8.23 9.28 5.02
C LEU A 315 -9.69 8.80 5.00
N GLY A 316 -10.01 7.78 5.82
CA GLY A 316 -11.38 7.29 5.97
C GLY A 316 -12.35 8.40 6.37
N THR A 317 -11.95 9.34 7.25
CA THR A 317 -12.82 10.44 7.69
C THR A 317 -13.15 11.47 6.59
N ASP A 318 -12.39 11.49 5.49
CA ASP A 318 -12.66 12.32 4.31
C ASP A 318 -13.50 11.58 3.25
N THR A 319 -13.87 10.32 3.50
CA THR A 319 -14.55 9.43 2.55
C THR A 319 -16.03 9.26 2.91
N SER A 320 -16.90 9.87 2.11
CA SER A 320 -18.36 9.71 2.24
C SER A 320 -18.91 8.69 1.22
N LEU A 321 -19.99 7.98 1.59
CA LEU A 321 -20.72 7.08 0.69
C LEU A 321 -21.23 7.77 -0.57
N GLU A 322 -21.58 9.04 -0.48
CA GLU A 322 -22.01 9.84 -1.65
C GLU A 322 -20.89 9.97 -2.67
N LYS A 323 -19.66 10.27 -2.24
CA LYS A 323 -18.49 10.36 -3.11
C LYS A 323 -18.15 9.01 -3.75
N PHE A 324 -18.37 7.91 -3.01
CA PHE A 324 -18.26 6.55 -3.54
C PHE A 324 -19.28 6.28 -4.65
N LYS A 325 -20.54 6.61 -4.43
CA LYS A 325 -21.61 6.48 -5.43
C LYS A 325 -21.33 7.30 -6.68
N GLN A 326 -20.82 8.54 -6.52
CA GLN A 326 -20.43 9.41 -7.65
C GLN A 326 -19.29 8.83 -8.49
N ALA A 327 -18.34 8.10 -7.89
CA ALA A 327 -17.26 7.42 -8.64
C ALA A 327 -17.79 6.31 -9.56
N GLY A 328 -18.92 5.72 -9.22
CA GLY A 328 -19.55 4.64 -9.99
C GLY A 328 -18.74 3.34 -9.97
N ALA A 329 -19.11 2.40 -10.86
CA ALA A 329 -18.52 1.07 -10.92
C ALA A 329 -17.16 1.01 -11.67
N LYS A 330 -16.81 2.03 -12.45
CA LYS A 330 -15.63 2.01 -13.32
C LYS A 330 -14.30 1.76 -12.60
N PRO A 331 -13.99 2.39 -11.43
CA PRO A 331 -12.74 2.10 -10.70
C PRO A 331 -12.65 0.64 -10.26
N PHE A 332 -13.77 0.05 -9.85
CA PHE A 332 -13.82 -1.37 -9.44
C PHE A 332 -13.66 -2.30 -10.64
N LEU A 333 -14.26 -1.96 -11.79
CA LEU A 333 -14.06 -2.72 -13.03
C LEU A 333 -12.61 -2.64 -13.49
N LEU A 334 -11.99 -1.46 -13.45
CA LEU A 334 -10.57 -1.29 -13.76
C LEU A 334 -9.72 -2.18 -12.84
N ALA A 335 -9.94 -2.10 -11.53
CA ALA A 335 -9.20 -2.90 -10.57
C ALA A 335 -9.42 -4.41 -10.78
N GLY A 336 -10.64 -4.84 -11.15
CA GLY A 336 -10.94 -6.22 -11.52
C GLY A 336 -10.17 -6.70 -12.75
N LEU A 337 -10.07 -5.88 -13.79
CA LEU A 337 -9.26 -6.19 -14.97
C LEU A 337 -7.77 -6.28 -14.65
N LEU A 338 -7.26 -5.35 -13.83
CA LEU A 338 -5.88 -5.42 -13.33
C LEU A 338 -5.66 -6.63 -12.43
N TYR A 339 -6.66 -7.04 -11.67
CA TYR A 339 -6.61 -8.25 -10.86
C TYR A 339 -6.50 -9.51 -11.73
N ILE A 340 -7.28 -9.62 -12.82
CA ILE A 340 -7.15 -10.71 -13.78
C ILE A 340 -5.75 -10.75 -14.39
N TRP A 341 -5.17 -9.59 -14.71
CA TRP A 341 -3.78 -9.49 -15.15
C TRP A 341 -2.79 -9.98 -14.09
N LEU A 342 -2.97 -9.59 -12.82
CA LEU A 342 -2.10 -10.03 -11.74
C LEU A 342 -2.17 -11.54 -11.52
N VAL A 343 -3.37 -12.11 -11.50
CA VAL A 343 -3.56 -13.56 -11.33
C VAL A 343 -3.02 -14.34 -12.53
N GLY A 344 -3.49 -14.04 -13.74
CA GLY A 344 -3.13 -14.79 -14.93
C GLY A 344 -1.75 -14.45 -15.50
N GLY A 345 -1.48 -13.15 -15.67
CA GLY A 345 -0.19 -12.67 -16.16
C GLY A 345 0.95 -12.95 -15.17
N GLY A 346 0.70 -12.77 -13.87
CA GLY A 346 1.65 -13.10 -12.84
C GLY A 346 1.98 -14.60 -12.81
N TYR A 347 0.98 -15.47 -12.95
CA TYR A 347 1.18 -16.92 -13.06
C TYR A 347 2.11 -17.25 -14.24
N LEU A 348 1.80 -16.75 -15.44
CA LEU A 348 2.61 -17.01 -16.64
C LEU A 348 4.03 -16.47 -16.47
N LEU A 349 4.19 -15.24 -15.97
CA LEU A 349 5.52 -14.67 -15.75
C LEU A 349 6.34 -15.54 -14.79
N THR A 350 5.75 -15.96 -13.68
CA THR A 350 6.45 -16.82 -12.71
C THR A 350 6.82 -18.16 -13.32
N GLN A 351 5.90 -18.79 -14.05
CA GLN A 351 6.11 -20.10 -14.68
C GLN A 351 7.27 -20.07 -15.70
N TYR A 352 7.39 -19.01 -16.48
CA TYR A 352 8.42 -18.93 -17.51
C TYR A 352 9.73 -18.29 -17.04
N ILE A 353 9.67 -17.30 -16.14
CA ILE A 353 10.87 -16.56 -15.72
C ILE A 353 11.63 -17.30 -14.63
N THR A 354 10.94 -17.88 -13.63
CA THR A 354 11.63 -18.56 -12.51
C THR A 354 12.61 -19.63 -12.98
N PRO A 355 12.27 -20.53 -13.93
CA PRO A 355 13.20 -21.55 -14.42
C PRO A 355 14.38 -21.03 -15.23
N MET A 356 14.34 -19.78 -15.71
CA MET A 356 15.45 -19.19 -16.47
C MET A 356 16.65 -18.81 -15.60
N PHE A 357 16.45 -18.75 -14.29
CA PHE A 357 17.45 -18.32 -13.32
C PHE A 357 17.81 -19.41 -12.29
N GLY A 358 17.21 -20.62 -12.42
CA GLY A 358 17.47 -21.77 -11.56
C GLY A 358 18.45 -22.76 -12.14
#